data_0801776d53c55f52833d671522f16a18
#
_entry.id   0801776d53c55f52833d671522f16a18
#
_cell.length_a   1.000
_cell.length_b   1.000
_cell.length_c   1.000
_cell.angle_alpha   90.00
_cell.angle_beta   90.00
_cell.angle_gamma   90.00
#
_symmetry.space_group_name_H-M   'P 1'
#
loop_
_entity.id
_entity.type
_entity.pdbx_description
1 polymer ?
#
loop_
_entity_poly.entity_id
_entity_poly.type
_entity_poly.pdbx_seq_one_letter_code
_entity_poly.pdbx_strand_id
1 'polypeptide(L)'
;MDRDVDRWLDELAVPFLKRVGIKPKQRVLDFGCGPGFYAVPAARIVGERGKVFALDKSGKVLRELEERAKDEHLSNIEILQTSGELDIPLDDDAVDVCLLYDVIHSHYFSLQRRITILREIQRVLKPVGLLSFYPSHMNFDESKRLLDGMGFECTRIMQTTLLHFYSLKEDRVLNCTST
;
A
#
# COMPACT_ATOMS: atom_id res chain seq x y z
N MET A 1 16.33 14.40 9.63
CA MET A 1 15.33 13.67 8.86
C MET A 1 15.46 14.13 7.42
N ASP A 2 15.12 13.33 6.43
CA ASP A 2 15.26 13.68 5.02
C ASP A 2 14.15 14.70 4.65
N ARG A 3 14.52 15.84 4.04
CA ARG A 3 13.57 16.92 3.68
C ARG A 3 12.38 16.43 2.84
N ASP A 4 12.60 15.45 1.98
CA ASP A 4 11.54 14.90 1.13
C ASP A 4 10.59 14.02 1.93
N VAL A 5 11.10 13.27 2.90
CA VAL A 5 10.29 12.46 3.84
C VAL A 5 9.41 13.36 4.70
N ASP A 6 9.99 14.41 5.28
CA ASP A 6 9.22 15.35 6.11
C ASP A 6 8.11 16.01 5.29
N ARG A 7 8.44 16.53 4.12
CA ARG A 7 7.46 17.14 3.21
C ARG A 7 6.38 16.13 2.77
N TRP A 8 6.76 14.87 2.52
CA TRP A 8 5.80 13.82 2.20
C TRP A 8 4.79 13.62 3.34
N LEU A 9 5.28 13.38 4.54
CA LEU A 9 4.44 13.04 5.70
C LEU A 9 3.57 14.20 6.16
N ASP A 10 4.07 15.42 6.06
CA ASP A 10 3.40 16.61 6.58
C ASP A 10 2.43 17.24 5.56
N GLU A 11 2.78 17.22 4.27
CA GLU A 11 2.03 18.00 3.27
C GLU A 11 1.37 17.13 2.18
N LEU A 12 2.03 16.08 1.69
CA LEU A 12 1.65 15.43 0.42
C LEU A 12 0.88 14.13 0.61
N ALA A 13 1.24 13.30 1.59
CA ALA A 13 0.73 11.94 1.70
C ALA A 13 -0.78 11.87 1.97
N VAL A 14 -1.29 12.68 2.91
CA VAL A 14 -2.73 12.69 3.24
C VAL A 14 -3.57 13.17 2.06
N PRO A 15 -3.29 14.31 1.38
CA PRO A 15 -4.00 14.70 0.16
C PRO A 15 -3.93 13.64 -0.94
N PHE A 16 -2.77 13.02 -1.14
CA PHE A 16 -2.60 11.95 -2.12
C PHE A 16 -3.50 10.74 -1.81
N LEU A 17 -3.43 10.19 -0.58
CA LEU A 17 -4.20 9.01 -0.19
C LEU A 17 -5.72 9.25 -0.18
N LYS A 18 -6.16 10.47 0.12
CA LYS A 18 -7.57 10.87 -0.07
C LYS A 18 -7.96 10.85 -1.56
N ARG A 19 -7.09 11.29 -2.45
CA ARG A 19 -7.32 11.19 -3.90
C ARG A 19 -7.31 9.74 -4.40
N VAL A 20 -6.51 8.86 -3.80
CA VAL A 20 -6.56 7.40 -4.03
C VAL A 20 -7.95 6.86 -3.73
N GLY A 21 -8.59 7.32 -2.68
CA GLY A 21 -9.93 6.91 -2.28
C GLY A 21 -10.02 6.41 -0.85
N ILE A 22 -8.97 6.59 -0.03
CA ILE A 22 -9.02 6.25 1.40
C ILE A 22 -9.97 7.22 2.13
N LYS A 23 -10.85 6.64 2.95
CA LYS A 23 -11.92 7.35 3.67
C LYS A 23 -11.89 6.98 5.16
N PRO A 24 -12.50 7.83 6.02
CA PRO A 24 -12.68 7.49 7.43
C PRO A 24 -13.37 6.13 7.65
N LYS A 25 -12.96 5.41 8.68
CA LYS A 25 -13.48 4.11 9.13
C LYS A 25 -13.14 2.92 8.22
N GLN A 26 -12.41 3.10 7.13
CA GLN A 26 -11.97 2.01 6.28
C GLN A 26 -10.90 1.15 6.97
N ARG A 27 -10.79 -0.08 6.50
CA ARG A 27 -9.70 -1.01 6.78
C ARG A 27 -8.76 -1.01 5.58
N VAL A 28 -7.50 -0.67 5.82
CA VAL A 28 -6.49 -0.51 4.77
C VAL A 28 -5.36 -1.50 5.01
N LEU A 29 -4.93 -2.22 3.99
CA LEU A 29 -3.68 -2.98 3.99
C LEU A 29 -2.61 -2.15 3.28
N ASP A 30 -1.48 -1.93 3.95
CA ASP A 30 -0.24 -1.43 3.34
C ASP A 30 0.73 -2.61 3.20
N PHE A 31 0.78 -3.18 2.00
CA PHE A 31 1.60 -4.37 1.69
C PHE A 31 3.02 -3.94 1.33
N GLY A 32 3.99 -4.34 2.15
CA GLY A 32 5.37 -3.86 2.05
C GLY A 32 5.51 -2.46 2.62
N CYS A 33 4.93 -2.22 3.79
CA CYS A 33 4.76 -0.90 4.39
C CYS A 33 6.05 -0.16 4.72
N GLY A 34 7.20 -0.86 4.75
CA GLY A 34 8.48 -0.27 5.14
C GLY A 34 8.38 0.47 6.48
N PRO A 35 9.01 1.65 6.62
CA PRO A 35 8.97 2.44 7.85
C PRO A 35 7.67 3.26 8.00
N GLY A 36 6.62 2.95 7.26
CA GLY A 36 5.27 3.49 7.43
C GLY A 36 4.97 4.79 6.70
N PHE A 37 5.69 5.09 5.64
CA PHE A 37 5.48 6.35 4.89
C PHE A 37 4.09 6.48 4.24
N TYR A 38 3.39 5.36 4.04
CA TYR A 38 2.01 5.32 3.58
C TYR A 38 1.05 4.87 4.68
N ALA A 39 1.46 3.92 5.54
CA ALA A 39 0.63 3.42 6.64
C ALA A 39 0.24 4.51 7.63
N VAL A 40 1.19 5.36 8.05
CA VAL A 40 0.93 6.43 9.03
C VAL A 40 -0.06 7.48 8.48
N PRO A 41 0.13 8.06 7.29
CA PRO A 41 -0.87 8.96 6.71
C PRO A 41 -2.24 8.29 6.46
N ALA A 42 -2.27 7.00 6.09
CA ALA A 42 -3.52 6.25 5.95
C ALA A 42 -4.24 6.14 7.31
N ALA A 43 -3.52 5.86 8.39
CA ALA A 43 -4.07 5.78 9.75
C ALA A 43 -4.68 7.11 10.21
N ARG A 44 -4.04 8.24 9.89
CA ARG A 44 -4.60 9.59 10.13
C ARG A 44 -5.95 9.79 9.42
N ILE A 45 -6.09 9.27 8.18
CA ILE A 45 -7.31 9.43 7.38
C ILE A 45 -8.44 8.53 7.90
N VAL A 46 -8.16 7.24 8.14
CA VAL A 46 -9.19 6.29 8.56
C VAL A 46 -9.68 6.55 9.98
N GLY A 47 -8.82 7.14 10.83
CA GLY A 47 -9.13 7.54 12.22
C GLY A 47 -9.35 6.34 13.14
N GLU A 48 -9.69 6.61 14.40
CA GLU A 48 -9.81 5.60 15.46
C GLU A 48 -10.80 4.46 15.16
N ARG A 49 -11.83 4.72 14.36
CA ARG A 49 -12.83 3.72 13.95
C ARG A 49 -12.46 2.96 12.68
N GLY A 50 -11.34 3.29 12.04
CA GLY A 50 -10.73 2.57 10.94
C GLY A 50 -9.53 1.75 11.42
N LYS A 51 -8.88 1.03 10.51
CA LYS A 51 -7.72 0.20 10.83
C LYS A 51 -6.74 0.22 9.66
N VAL A 52 -5.46 0.27 9.96
CA VAL A 52 -4.39 0.02 8.96
C VAL A 52 -3.65 -1.24 9.38
N PHE A 53 -3.54 -2.20 8.47
CA PHE A 53 -2.69 -3.37 8.57
C PHE A 53 -1.40 -3.08 7.82
N ALA A 54 -0.30 -2.99 8.54
CA ALA A 54 1.00 -2.68 7.99
C ALA A 54 1.85 -3.94 7.91
N LEU A 55 2.02 -4.49 6.72
CA LEU A 55 2.70 -5.76 6.49
C LEU A 55 4.07 -5.54 5.88
N ASP A 56 5.12 -6.08 6.51
CA ASP A 56 6.47 -6.14 5.98
C ASP A 56 7.22 -7.38 6.53
N LYS A 57 8.28 -7.81 5.83
CA LYS A 57 9.16 -8.89 6.29
C LYS A 57 10.26 -8.40 7.22
N SER A 58 10.62 -7.14 7.16
CA SER A 58 11.75 -6.55 7.87
C SER A 58 11.34 -6.04 9.25
N GLY A 59 11.65 -6.78 10.31
CA GLY A 59 11.41 -6.33 11.68
C GLY A 59 12.12 -5.01 12.04
N LYS A 60 13.18 -4.63 11.29
CA LYS A 60 13.83 -3.33 11.49
C LYS A 60 12.90 -2.18 11.09
N VAL A 61 12.37 -2.21 9.85
CA VAL A 61 11.50 -1.12 9.37
C VAL A 61 10.16 -1.09 10.09
N LEU A 62 9.68 -2.25 10.57
CA LEU A 62 8.46 -2.31 11.39
C LEU A 62 8.66 -1.63 12.74
N ARG A 63 9.82 -1.72 13.38
CA ARG A 63 10.13 -0.95 14.60
C ARG A 63 10.16 0.56 14.34
N GLU A 64 10.71 0.99 13.19
CA GLU A 64 10.69 2.40 12.80
C GLU A 64 9.25 2.91 12.60
N LEU A 65 8.37 2.06 12.05
CA LEU A 65 6.94 2.35 11.95
C LEU A 65 6.28 2.45 13.34
N GLU A 66 6.56 1.50 14.25
CA GLU A 66 6.02 1.52 15.62
C GLU A 66 6.40 2.80 16.37
N GLU A 67 7.67 3.21 16.28
CA GLU A 67 8.14 4.46 16.88
C GLU A 67 7.39 5.66 16.31
N ARG A 68 7.27 5.74 15.00
CA ARG A 68 6.54 6.82 14.32
C ARG A 68 5.06 6.86 14.69
N ALA A 69 4.40 5.70 14.73
CA ALA A 69 2.99 5.61 15.14
C ALA A 69 2.79 6.04 16.60
N LYS A 70 3.73 5.69 17.48
CA LYS A 70 3.72 6.11 18.89
C LYS A 70 3.92 7.61 19.05
N ASP A 71 4.86 8.19 18.32
CA ASP A 71 5.12 9.64 18.37
C ASP A 71 3.89 10.46 17.93
N GLU A 72 3.10 9.90 17.03
CA GLU A 72 1.85 10.50 16.54
C GLU A 72 0.60 10.05 17.29
N HIS A 73 0.75 9.27 18.38
CA HIS A 73 -0.36 8.74 19.16
C HIS A 73 -1.40 7.95 18.36
N LEU A 74 -0.95 7.25 17.29
CA LEU A 74 -1.81 6.42 16.45
C LEU A 74 -1.94 5.02 17.05
N SER A 75 -3.16 4.64 17.45
CA SER A 75 -3.48 3.32 18.01
C SER A 75 -4.17 2.37 17.02
N ASN A 76 -4.42 2.84 15.80
CA ASN A 76 -5.19 2.15 14.78
C ASN A 76 -4.34 1.50 13.68
N ILE A 77 -3.02 1.34 13.92
CA ILE A 77 -2.11 0.57 13.07
C ILE A 77 -1.86 -0.79 13.73
N GLU A 78 -2.06 -1.86 12.98
CA GLU A 78 -1.69 -3.21 13.35
C GLU A 78 -0.51 -3.68 12.50
N ILE A 79 0.57 -4.08 13.15
CA ILE A 79 1.78 -4.52 12.50
C ILE A 79 1.73 -6.02 12.26
N LEU A 80 1.93 -6.41 11.02
CA LEU A 80 1.97 -7.79 10.56
C LEU A 80 3.37 -8.11 10.02
N GLN A 81 4.17 -8.82 10.80
CA GLN A 81 5.46 -9.29 10.30
C GLN A 81 5.29 -10.63 9.60
N THR A 82 5.72 -10.70 8.31
CA THR A 82 5.76 -11.95 7.55
C THR A 82 7.19 -12.50 7.49
N SER A 83 7.32 -13.81 7.34
CA SER A 83 8.63 -14.46 7.08
C SER A 83 9.12 -14.29 5.64
N GLY A 84 8.33 -13.62 4.77
CA GLY A 84 8.55 -13.49 3.34
C GLY A 84 7.78 -14.54 2.53
N GLU A 85 6.93 -15.30 3.19
CA GLU A 85 5.85 -16.07 2.58
C GLU A 85 4.87 -15.13 1.88
N LEU A 86 4.13 -15.67 0.93
CA LEU A 86 3.30 -14.84 0.05
C LEU A 86 1.86 -14.73 0.53
N ASP A 87 1.50 -15.45 1.59
CA ASP A 87 0.20 -15.40 2.23
C ASP A 87 0.07 -14.16 3.13
N ILE A 88 -1.06 -13.53 3.08
CA ILE A 88 -1.42 -12.39 3.92
C ILE A 88 -2.19 -12.92 5.13
N PRO A 89 -1.73 -12.68 6.39
CA PRO A 89 -2.36 -13.23 7.59
C PRO A 89 -3.62 -12.42 7.96
N LEU A 90 -4.55 -12.33 7.04
CA LEU A 90 -5.86 -11.71 7.19
C LEU A 90 -6.93 -12.63 6.61
N ASP A 91 -8.14 -12.54 7.13
CA ASP A 91 -9.30 -13.26 6.59
C ASP A 91 -9.67 -12.76 5.17
N ASP A 92 -10.47 -13.55 4.47
CA ASP A 92 -11.09 -13.13 3.21
C ASP A 92 -11.95 -11.88 3.45
N ASP A 93 -12.01 -11.00 2.45
CA ASP A 93 -12.81 -9.77 2.49
C ASP A 93 -12.51 -8.87 3.71
N ALA A 94 -11.27 -8.90 4.22
CA ALA A 94 -10.88 -8.20 5.43
C ALA A 94 -10.70 -6.69 5.26
N VAL A 95 -10.34 -6.20 4.04
CA VAL A 95 -9.93 -4.82 3.82
C VAL A 95 -10.68 -4.13 2.70
N ASP A 96 -10.88 -2.82 2.85
CA ASP A 96 -11.55 -1.97 1.85
C ASP A 96 -10.55 -1.49 0.78
N VAL A 97 -9.29 -1.29 1.17
CA VAL A 97 -8.23 -0.77 0.31
C VAL A 97 -6.94 -1.53 0.56
N CYS A 98 -6.23 -1.89 -0.50
CA CYS A 98 -4.85 -2.35 -0.45
C CYS A 98 -3.94 -1.34 -1.16
N LEU A 99 -2.88 -0.93 -0.49
CA LEU A 99 -1.77 -0.16 -1.06
C LEU A 99 -0.65 -1.16 -1.40
N LEU A 100 -0.24 -1.17 -2.67
CA LEU A 100 0.86 -2.00 -3.16
C LEU A 100 1.85 -1.10 -3.90
N TYR A 101 2.71 -0.44 -3.11
CA TYR A 101 3.60 0.59 -3.61
C TYR A 101 5.06 0.17 -3.52
N ASP A 102 5.72 0.11 -4.69
CA ASP A 102 7.15 -0.16 -4.81
C ASP A 102 7.61 -1.50 -4.18
N VAL A 103 6.80 -2.55 -4.32
CA VAL A 103 7.07 -3.86 -3.68
C VAL A 103 7.39 -4.95 -4.69
N ILE A 104 6.48 -5.23 -5.64
CA ILE A 104 6.56 -6.41 -6.51
C ILE A 104 7.40 -6.18 -7.76
N HIS A 105 8.66 -5.76 -7.58
CA HIS A 105 9.58 -5.52 -8.69
C HIS A 105 9.90 -6.78 -9.48
N SER A 106 10.01 -6.63 -10.81
CA SER A 106 10.41 -7.74 -11.70
C SER A 106 11.81 -8.29 -11.41
N HIS A 107 12.69 -7.51 -10.76
CA HIS A 107 14.04 -7.94 -10.39
C HIS A 107 14.06 -8.89 -9.18
N TYR A 108 13.08 -8.80 -8.27
CA TYR A 108 13.04 -9.60 -7.03
C TYR A 108 11.96 -10.65 -7.04
N PHE A 109 10.90 -10.46 -7.83
CA PHE A 109 9.77 -11.37 -7.88
C PHE A 109 9.59 -11.95 -9.27
N SER A 110 9.65 -13.28 -9.40
CA SER A 110 9.22 -13.95 -10.63
C SER A 110 7.76 -13.64 -10.93
N LEU A 111 7.34 -13.79 -12.18
CA LEU A 111 5.94 -13.59 -12.57
C LEU A 111 5.00 -14.44 -11.71
N GLN A 112 5.36 -15.71 -11.44
CA GLN A 112 4.53 -16.60 -10.60
C GLN A 112 4.35 -16.06 -9.18
N ARG A 113 5.41 -15.53 -8.55
CA ARG A 113 5.31 -14.94 -7.21
C ARG A 113 4.46 -13.68 -7.21
N ARG A 114 4.56 -12.84 -8.24
CA ARG A 114 3.70 -11.66 -8.40
C ARG A 114 2.23 -12.04 -8.52
N ILE A 115 1.92 -13.08 -9.32
CA ILE A 115 0.57 -13.63 -9.45
C ILE A 115 0.05 -14.15 -8.10
N THR A 116 0.87 -14.85 -7.33
CA THR A 116 0.47 -15.35 -6.00
C THR A 116 0.14 -14.20 -5.05
N ILE A 117 0.98 -13.15 -4.99
CA ILE A 117 0.71 -11.96 -4.17
C ILE A 117 -0.60 -11.28 -4.60
N LEU A 118 -0.82 -11.12 -5.90
CA LEU A 118 -2.04 -10.47 -6.39
C LEU A 118 -3.30 -11.29 -6.08
N ARG A 119 -3.22 -12.63 -6.09
CA ARG A 119 -4.33 -13.51 -5.64
C ARG A 119 -4.63 -13.36 -4.15
N GLU A 120 -3.60 -13.27 -3.33
CA GLU A 120 -3.76 -13.02 -1.90
C GLU A 120 -4.36 -11.63 -1.64
N ILE A 121 -3.93 -10.61 -2.38
CA ILE A 121 -4.54 -9.28 -2.32
C ILE A 121 -6.02 -9.34 -2.72
N GLN A 122 -6.37 -10.08 -3.78
CA GLN A 122 -7.78 -10.28 -4.16
C GLN A 122 -8.57 -10.98 -3.05
N ARG A 123 -8.01 -12.01 -2.43
CA ARG A 123 -8.67 -12.75 -1.35
C ARG A 123 -9.01 -11.87 -0.16
N VAL A 124 -8.08 -11.01 0.26
CA VAL A 124 -8.28 -10.14 1.44
C VAL A 124 -9.05 -8.86 1.13
N LEU A 125 -9.13 -8.44 -0.14
CA LEU A 125 -9.95 -7.30 -0.54
C LEU A 125 -11.44 -7.68 -0.52
N LYS A 126 -12.26 -6.82 0.07
CA LYS A 126 -13.72 -6.94 -0.04
C LYS A 126 -14.16 -6.90 -1.50
N PRO A 127 -15.35 -7.45 -1.82
CA PRO A 127 -15.98 -7.22 -3.13
C PRO A 127 -16.01 -5.72 -3.45
N VAL A 128 -15.58 -5.35 -4.65
CA VAL A 128 -15.37 -3.97 -5.11
C VAL A 128 -14.35 -3.16 -4.27
N GLY A 129 -13.52 -3.84 -3.49
CA GLY A 129 -12.40 -3.23 -2.77
C GLY A 129 -11.37 -2.63 -3.73
N LEU A 130 -10.63 -1.65 -3.27
CA LEU A 130 -9.69 -0.88 -4.07
C LEU A 130 -8.27 -1.41 -3.92
N LEU A 131 -7.64 -1.82 -5.01
CA LEU A 131 -6.19 -1.95 -5.11
C LEU A 131 -5.61 -0.65 -5.68
N SER A 132 -4.77 0.02 -4.92
CA SER A 132 -3.94 1.12 -5.43
C SER A 132 -2.51 0.61 -5.62
N PHE A 133 -2.05 0.64 -6.87
CA PHE A 133 -0.80 0.01 -7.27
C PHE A 133 0.18 1.02 -7.88
N TYR A 134 1.39 1.08 -7.32
CA TYR A 134 2.49 1.84 -7.87
C TYR A 134 3.55 0.89 -8.45
N PRO A 135 3.62 0.75 -9.79
CA PRO A 135 4.53 -0.17 -10.47
C PRO A 135 5.93 0.41 -10.64
N SER A 136 6.55 0.88 -9.56
CA SER A 136 7.94 1.34 -9.62
C SER A 136 8.85 0.25 -10.19
N HIS A 137 9.82 0.62 -11.01
CA HIS A 137 10.74 -0.30 -11.66
C HIS A 137 10.11 -1.39 -12.54
N MET A 138 8.85 -1.23 -12.94
CA MET A 138 8.15 -2.11 -13.87
C MET A 138 7.64 -1.30 -15.07
N ASN A 139 7.48 -1.98 -16.21
CA ASN A 139 6.79 -1.37 -17.34
C ASN A 139 5.31 -1.15 -16.97
N PHE A 140 4.82 0.06 -17.12
CA PHE A 140 3.47 0.44 -16.73
C PHE A 140 2.38 -0.35 -17.47
N ASP A 141 2.55 -0.53 -18.80
CA ASP A 141 1.57 -1.23 -19.61
C ASP A 141 1.59 -2.74 -19.37
N GLU A 142 2.76 -3.31 -19.06
CA GLU A 142 2.86 -4.70 -18.57
C GLU A 142 2.16 -4.89 -17.23
N SER A 143 2.37 -3.95 -16.31
CA SER A 143 1.73 -3.97 -15.01
C SER A 143 0.21 -3.91 -15.12
N LYS A 144 -0.29 -3.03 -16.00
CA LYS A 144 -1.73 -2.94 -16.26
C LYS A 144 -2.26 -4.23 -16.86
N ARG A 145 -1.60 -4.81 -17.89
CA ARG A 145 -2.02 -6.10 -18.46
C ARG A 145 -2.01 -7.23 -17.45
N LEU A 146 -1.03 -7.25 -16.53
CA LEU A 146 -0.99 -8.25 -15.46
C LEU A 146 -2.22 -8.12 -14.56
N LEU A 147 -2.57 -6.92 -14.13
CA LEU A 147 -3.74 -6.67 -13.28
C LEU A 147 -5.05 -7.01 -14.00
N ASP A 148 -5.21 -6.57 -15.25
CA ASP A 148 -6.38 -6.91 -16.08
C ASP A 148 -6.52 -8.44 -16.24
N GLY A 149 -5.41 -9.16 -16.49
CA GLY A 149 -5.37 -10.63 -16.60
C GLY A 149 -5.66 -11.36 -15.28
N MET A 150 -5.56 -10.67 -14.16
CA MET A 150 -5.89 -11.18 -12.83
C MET A 150 -7.33 -10.86 -12.40
N GLY A 151 -8.13 -10.17 -13.23
CA GLY A 151 -9.49 -9.80 -12.90
C GLY A 151 -9.60 -8.49 -12.10
N PHE A 152 -8.58 -7.63 -12.14
CA PHE A 152 -8.71 -6.27 -11.65
C PHE A 152 -9.14 -5.33 -12.77
N GLU A 153 -10.16 -4.53 -12.55
CA GLU A 153 -10.57 -3.48 -13.46
C GLU A 153 -9.89 -2.16 -13.09
N CYS A 154 -8.85 -1.79 -13.85
CA CYS A 154 -8.08 -0.57 -13.61
C CYS A 154 -8.73 0.64 -14.31
N THR A 155 -9.59 1.34 -13.58
CA THR A 155 -10.42 2.43 -14.09
C THR A 155 -9.79 3.80 -13.99
N ARG A 156 -8.75 3.96 -13.13
CA ARG A 156 -8.14 5.26 -12.88
C ARG A 156 -6.62 5.19 -12.86
N ILE A 157 -6.02 6.04 -13.68
CA ILE A 157 -4.58 6.31 -13.65
C ILE A 157 -4.39 7.71 -13.06
N MET A 158 -3.55 7.83 -12.04
CA MET A 158 -3.23 9.12 -11.42
C MET A 158 -1.75 9.44 -11.64
N GLN A 159 -1.47 10.56 -12.27
CA GLN A 159 -0.14 11.15 -12.21
C GLN A 159 -0.02 11.98 -10.93
N THR A 160 1.06 11.78 -10.18
CA THR A 160 1.22 12.37 -8.86
C THR A 160 2.67 12.32 -8.39
N THR A 161 2.99 13.13 -7.40
CA THR A 161 4.25 13.03 -6.65
C THR A 161 4.13 11.92 -5.61
N LEU A 162 5.12 11.04 -5.57
CA LEU A 162 5.22 9.92 -4.64
C LEU A 162 6.55 9.93 -3.91
N LEU A 163 6.59 9.42 -2.69
CA LEU A 163 7.83 9.13 -1.99
C LEU A 163 8.37 7.77 -2.43
N HIS A 164 9.56 7.78 -3.03
CA HIS A 164 10.26 6.60 -3.48
C HIS A 164 11.72 6.61 -2.97
N PHE A 165 12.13 5.62 -2.21
CA PHE A 165 13.47 5.56 -1.61
C PHE A 165 13.93 6.90 -1.00
N TYR A 166 13.11 7.48 -0.13
CA TYR A 166 13.36 8.74 0.57
C TYR A 166 13.43 10.00 -0.33
N SER A 167 13.07 9.89 -1.61
CA SER A 167 13.03 11.01 -2.56
C SER A 167 11.65 11.18 -3.19
N LEU A 168 11.22 12.42 -3.38
CA LEU A 168 9.97 12.72 -4.09
C LEU A 168 10.15 12.60 -5.60
N LYS A 169 9.24 11.87 -6.26
CA LYS A 169 9.22 11.69 -7.72
C LYS A 169 7.81 11.82 -8.29
N GLU A 170 7.71 12.38 -9.48
CA GLU A 170 6.49 12.34 -10.29
C GLU A 170 6.37 10.99 -10.97
N ASP A 171 5.24 10.30 -10.76
CA ASP A 171 4.97 9.01 -11.37
C ASP A 171 3.47 8.70 -11.44
N ARG A 172 3.11 7.50 -11.88
CA ARG A 172 1.73 7.07 -12.14
C ARG A 172 1.32 5.94 -11.20
N VAL A 173 0.11 6.06 -10.69
CA VAL A 173 -0.55 5.05 -9.85
C VAL A 173 -1.78 4.50 -10.57
N LEU A 174 -1.93 3.19 -10.55
CA LEU A 174 -3.13 2.48 -11.01
C LEU A 174 -4.08 2.25 -9.85
N ASN A 175 -5.32 2.68 -9.99
CA ASN A 175 -6.40 2.35 -9.06
C ASN A 175 -7.36 1.38 -9.73
N CYS A 176 -7.48 0.19 -9.16
CA CYS A 176 -8.20 -0.93 -9.72
C CYS A 176 -9.15 -1.52 -8.68
N THR A 177 -10.30 -2.04 -9.13
CA THR A 177 -11.23 -2.80 -8.29
C THR A 177 -11.18 -4.26 -8.67
N SER A 178 -11.37 -5.16 -7.70
CA SER A 178 -11.58 -6.58 -7.97
C SER A 178 -12.97 -6.77 -8.58
N THR A 179 -13.05 -7.53 -9.66
CA THR A 179 -14.31 -7.91 -10.33
C THR A 179 -14.83 -9.21 -9.76
#